data_8fcb9b7d936416fc4f892fdbb7f57452
#
_entry.id   8fcb9b7d936416fc4f892fdbb7f57452
#
_cell.length_a   1.000
_cell.length_b   1.000
_cell.length_c   1.000
_cell.angle_alpha   90.00
_cell.angle_beta   90.00
_cell.angle_gamma   90.00
#
_symmetry.space_group_name_H-M   'P 1'
#
loop_
_entity.id
_entity.type
_entity.pdbx_description
1 polymer ?
#
loop_
_entity_poly.entity_id
_entity_poly.type
_entity_poly.pdbx_seq_one_letter_code
_entity_poly.pdbx_strand_id
1 'polypeptide(L)'
;MANILIVDDSSTMRKIISRSLRQAGLPVDEIYEAGDGIEGLAVIASGKSIQLILSDINMPNMDGLEFVKAVRANGNSTPIVMITTEGGEEIIKEAMSNGASDSIKKPFTPDQLQEKLGSII
;
A
#
# COMPACT_ATOMS: atom_id res chain seq x y z
N MET A 1 -8.66 15.71 0.32
CA MET A 1 -7.28 15.25 0.05
C MET A 1 -7.03 13.96 0.84
N ALA A 2 -6.28 13.06 0.28
CA ALA A 2 -6.07 11.75 0.88
C ALA A 2 -4.71 11.64 1.55
N ASN A 3 -4.69 11.06 2.74
CA ASN A 3 -3.46 10.66 3.42
C ASN A 3 -3.16 9.20 3.06
N ILE A 4 -1.94 8.92 2.68
CA ILE A 4 -1.54 7.61 2.18
C ILE A 4 -0.41 7.06 3.04
N LEU A 5 -0.50 5.77 3.38
CA LEU A 5 0.58 5.05 4.04
C LEU A 5 1.26 4.16 2.99
N ILE A 6 2.57 4.30 2.84
CA ILE A 6 3.37 3.46 1.95
C ILE A 6 4.22 2.53 2.82
N VAL A 7 4.04 1.23 2.62
CA VAL A 7 4.77 0.19 3.37
C VAL A 7 5.65 -0.58 2.38
N ASP A 8 6.96 -0.39 2.51
CA ASP A 8 7.94 -1.02 1.61
C ASP A 8 9.29 -0.96 2.32
N ASP A 9 10.06 -2.03 2.30
CA ASP A 9 11.36 -2.08 2.99
C ASP A 9 12.45 -1.27 2.27
N SER A 10 12.22 -0.85 1.04
CA SER A 10 13.15 0.00 0.30
C SER A 10 12.76 1.48 0.43
N SER A 11 13.60 2.26 1.09
CA SER A 11 13.37 3.71 1.20
C SER A 11 13.39 4.39 -0.18
N THR A 12 14.20 3.89 -1.10
CA THR A 12 14.26 4.39 -2.47
C THR A 12 12.91 4.15 -3.17
N MET A 13 12.35 2.95 -3.01
CA MET A 13 11.06 2.62 -3.61
C MET A 13 9.94 3.48 -3.02
N ARG A 14 9.96 3.73 -1.70
CA ARG A 14 8.96 4.59 -1.08
C ARG A 14 8.99 6.00 -1.68
N LYS A 15 10.18 6.53 -1.95
CA LYS A 15 10.31 7.84 -2.61
C LYS A 15 9.80 7.82 -4.04
N ILE A 16 10.07 6.75 -4.77
CA ILE A 16 9.58 6.60 -6.16
C ILE A 16 8.05 6.55 -6.17
N ILE A 17 7.44 5.78 -5.29
CA ILE A 17 5.99 5.66 -5.19
C ILE A 17 5.39 7.03 -4.83
N SER A 18 5.95 7.71 -3.85
CA SER A 18 5.48 9.03 -3.41
C SER A 18 5.51 10.03 -4.57
N ARG A 19 6.60 10.07 -5.30
CA ARG A 19 6.75 10.96 -6.47
C ARG A 19 5.74 10.61 -7.56
N SER A 20 5.58 9.32 -7.84
CA SER A 20 4.68 8.85 -8.88
C SER A 20 3.22 9.17 -8.56
N LEU A 21 2.81 9.08 -7.30
CA LEU A 21 1.47 9.46 -6.86
C LEU A 21 1.19 10.93 -7.17
N ARG A 22 2.15 11.81 -6.88
CA ARG A 22 2.00 13.24 -7.16
C ARG A 22 2.01 13.53 -8.66
N GLN A 23 2.86 12.84 -9.42
CA GLN A 23 2.91 12.97 -10.87
C GLN A 23 1.63 12.49 -11.54
N ALA A 24 0.95 11.52 -10.94
CA ALA A 24 -0.32 11.00 -11.43
C ALA A 24 -1.47 12.00 -11.26
N GLY A 25 -1.26 13.08 -10.53
CA GLY A 25 -2.30 14.10 -10.29
C GLY A 25 -3.36 13.65 -9.28
N LEU A 26 -3.05 12.67 -8.46
CA LEU A 26 -3.98 12.20 -7.43
C LEU A 26 -4.08 13.21 -6.29
N PRO A 27 -5.24 13.29 -5.61
CA PRO A 27 -5.46 14.27 -4.53
C PRO A 27 -4.78 13.82 -3.24
N VAL A 28 -3.46 13.84 -3.22
CA VAL A 28 -2.63 13.38 -2.09
C VAL A 28 -2.34 14.54 -1.16
N ASP A 29 -2.57 14.32 0.15
CA ASP A 29 -2.20 15.26 1.20
C ASP A 29 -0.92 14.78 1.87
N GLU A 30 -1.02 14.05 2.98
CA GLU A 30 0.16 13.55 3.69
C GLU A 30 0.52 12.15 3.22
N ILE A 31 1.82 11.86 3.18
CA ILE A 31 2.34 10.53 2.90
C ILE A 31 3.13 10.06 4.12
N TYR A 32 2.70 8.96 4.70
CA TYR A 32 3.39 8.29 5.79
C TYR A 32 4.14 7.08 5.23
N GLU A 33 5.26 6.73 5.84
CA GLU A 33 6.11 5.64 5.36
C GLU A 33 6.39 4.64 6.47
N ALA A 34 6.50 3.37 6.09
CA ALA A 34 6.87 2.29 7.00
C ALA A 34 7.75 1.29 6.25
N GLY A 35 8.71 0.70 6.94
CA GLY A 35 9.67 -0.22 6.35
C GLY A 35 9.24 -1.68 6.35
N ASP A 36 8.20 -2.03 7.10
CA ASP A 36 7.64 -3.37 7.13
C ASP A 36 6.22 -3.34 7.70
N GLY A 37 5.59 -4.50 7.79
CA GLY A 37 4.22 -4.59 8.28
C GLY A 37 4.05 -4.17 9.74
N ILE A 38 5.06 -4.44 10.57
CA ILE A 38 5.00 -4.06 11.99
C ILE A 38 5.02 -2.54 12.13
N GLU A 39 5.92 -1.87 11.40
CA GLU A 39 5.97 -0.40 11.38
C GLU A 39 4.68 0.18 10.81
N GLY A 40 4.13 -0.46 9.76
CA GLY A 40 2.85 -0.04 9.16
C GLY A 40 1.71 -0.08 10.16
N LEU A 41 1.63 -1.15 10.95
CA LEU A 41 0.62 -1.26 12.01
C LEU A 41 0.80 -0.18 13.08
N ALA A 42 2.06 0.16 13.41
CA ALA A 42 2.35 1.22 14.38
C ALA A 42 1.87 2.59 13.88
N VAL A 43 2.06 2.89 12.59
CA VAL A 43 1.56 4.13 11.99
C VAL A 43 0.05 4.19 12.08
N ILE A 44 -0.64 3.10 11.75
CA ILE A 44 -2.10 3.02 11.83
C ILE A 44 -2.56 3.22 13.27
N ALA A 45 -1.90 2.56 14.22
CA ALA A 45 -2.25 2.64 15.64
C ALA A 45 -1.99 4.02 16.25
N SER A 46 -1.18 4.85 15.62
CA SER A 46 -0.87 6.20 16.11
C SER A 46 -2.04 7.19 15.98
N GLY A 47 -3.15 6.75 15.38
CA GLY A 47 -4.35 7.57 15.25
C GLY A 47 -4.38 8.49 14.05
N LYS A 48 -3.46 8.30 13.10
CA LYS A 48 -3.45 9.11 11.88
C LYS A 48 -4.60 8.69 10.96
N SER A 49 -5.22 9.69 10.33
CA SER A 49 -6.28 9.43 9.35
C SER A 49 -5.62 9.00 8.04
N ILE A 50 -5.90 7.78 7.59
CA ILE A 50 -5.30 7.20 6.38
C ILE A 50 -6.43 6.71 5.48
N GLN A 51 -6.45 7.18 4.23
CA GLN A 51 -7.49 6.84 3.27
C GLN A 51 -7.07 5.75 2.30
N LEU A 52 -5.76 5.47 2.21
CA LEU A 52 -5.24 4.44 1.30
C LEU A 52 -3.92 3.90 1.86
N ILE A 53 -3.73 2.60 1.78
CA ILE A 53 -2.48 1.93 2.13
C ILE A 53 -1.92 1.28 0.87
N LEU A 54 -0.66 1.56 0.56
CA LEU A 54 0.08 0.89 -0.51
C LEU A 54 1.16 0.04 0.15
N SER A 55 1.15 -1.26 -0.12
CA SER A 55 2.07 -2.19 0.55
C SER A 55 2.77 -3.11 -0.44
N ASP A 56 4.07 -3.27 -0.26
CA ASP A 56 4.81 -4.35 -0.89
C ASP A 56 4.43 -5.68 -0.24
N ILE A 57 4.83 -6.78 -0.85
CA ILE A 57 4.57 -8.12 -0.32
C ILE A 57 5.79 -8.63 0.45
N ASN A 58 6.97 -8.60 -0.16
CA ASN A 58 8.19 -9.14 0.45
C ASN A 58 8.87 -8.11 1.33
N MET A 59 8.71 -8.25 2.64
CA MET A 59 9.31 -7.37 3.63
C MET A 59 9.80 -8.20 4.82
N PRO A 60 10.84 -7.74 5.55
CA PRO A 60 11.29 -8.44 6.75
C PRO A 60 10.28 -8.26 7.89
N ASN A 61 10.40 -9.08 8.92
CA ASN A 61 9.64 -9.04 10.17
C ASN A 61 8.14 -9.36 10.00
N MET A 62 7.44 -8.64 9.15
CA MET A 62 6.06 -8.93 8.78
C MET A 62 5.89 -8.57 7.31
N ASP A 63 5.56 -9.55 6.47
CA ASP A 63 5.37 -9.34 5.04
C ASP A 63 4.00 -8.72 4.73
N GLY A 64 3.78 -8.41 3.46
CA GLY A 64 2.55 -7.75 3.04
C GLY A 64 1.30 -8.59 3.21
N LEU A 65 1.41 -9.91 3.06
CA LEU A 65 0.26 -10.81 3.23
C LEU A 65 -0.19 -10.82 4.70
N GLU A 66 0.77 -10.94 5.61
CA GLU A 66 0.53 -10.89 7.05
C GLU A 66 0.01 -9.53 7.48
N PHE A 67 0.57 -8.46 6.90
CA PHE A 67 0.16 -7.09 7.19
C PHE A 67 -1.31 -6.85 6.85
N VAL A 68 -1.74 -7.23 5.65
CA VAL A 68 -3.14 -7.10 5.22
C VAL A 68 -4.06 -7.83 6.21
N LYS A 69 -3.70 -9.06 6.55
CA LYS A 69 -4.48 -9.87 7.48
C LYS A 69 -4.60 -9.20 8.84
N ALA A 70 -3.49 -8.65 9.35
CA ALA A 70 -3.47 -7.99 10.66
C ALA A 70 -4.32 -6.70 10.65
N VAL A 71 -4.24 -5.91 9.58
CA VAL A 71 -5.04 -4.69 9.45
C VAL A 71 -6.54 -5.03 9.50
N ARG A 72 -6.94 -6.05 8.77
CA ARG A 72 -8.35 -6.47 8.74
C ARG A 72 -8.81 -7.08 10.06
N ALA A 73 -7.93 -7.83 10.72
CA ALA A 73 -8.23 -8.41 12.02
C ALA A 73 -8.49 -7.35 13.08
N ASN A 74 -7.91 -6.17 12.93
CA ASN A 74 -8.14 -5.03 13.83
C ASN A 74 -9.41 -4.25 13.49
N GLY A 75 -10.20 -4.71 12.52
CA GLY A 75 -11.44 -4.04 12.13
C GLY A 75 -11.25 -2.83 11.23
N ASN A 76 -10.04 -2.61 10.73
CA ASN A 76 -9.74 -1.49 9.84
C ASN A 76 -10.08 -1.87 8.39
N SER A 77 -10.93 -1.08 7.74
CA SER A 77 -11.39 -1.32 6.38
C SER A 77 -10.76 -0.40 5.34
N THR A 78 -9.73 0.35 5.70
CA THR A 78 -9.03 1.23 4.77
C THR A 78 -8.58 0.45 3.53
N PRO A 79 -8.79 0.96 2.31
CA PRO A 79 -8.34 0.27 1.11
C PRO A 79 -6.84 -0.01 1.14
N ILE A 80 -6.46 -1.23 0.79
CA ILE A 80 -5.06 -1.65 0.70
C ILE A 80 -4.80 -2.13 -0.72
N VAL A 81 -3.87 -1.49 -1.41
CA VAL A 81 -3.45 -1.89 -2.75
C VAL A 81 -2.03 -2.43 -2.66
N MET A 82 -1.83 -3.65 -3.13
CA MET A 82 -0.50 -4.27 -3.13
C MET A 82 0.30 -3.74 -4.31
N ILE A 83 1.56 -3.40 -4.07
CA ILE A 83 2.49 -3.00 -5.14
C ILE A 83 3.64 -3.98 -5.13
N THR A 84 3.78 -4.78 -6.18
CA THR A 84 4.70 -5.90 -6.16
C THR A 84 5.35 -6.14 -7.52
N THR A 85 6.60 -6.63 -7.50
CA THR A 85 7.28 -7.14 -8.69
C THR A 85 6.89 -8.58 -8.96
N GLU A 86 6.31 -9.26 -7.97
CA GLU A 86 5.93 -10.65 -8.09
C GLU A 86 4.74 -10.80 -9.04
N GLY A 87 4.95 -11.55 -10.12
CA GLY A 87 3.90 -11.79 -11.09
C GLY A 87 3.01 -12.99 -10.74
N GLY A 88 3.18 -13.57 -9.55
CA GLY A 88 2.47 -14.78 -9.15
C GLY A 88 1.01 -14.51 -8.86
N GLU A 89 0.11 -15.08 -9.65
CA GLU A 89 -1.33 -14.96 -9.44
C GLU A 89 -1.74 -15.51 -8.07
N GLU A 90 -1.06 -16.55 -7.60
CA GLU A 90 -1.37 -17.19 -6.32
C GLU A 90 -1.12 -16.25 -5.14
N ILE A 91 -0.02 -15.49 -5.20
CA ILE A 91 0.31 -14.52 -4.14
C ILE A 91 -0.71 -13.40 -4.13
N ILE A 92 -1.11 -12.90 -5.30
CA ILE A 92 -2.13 -11.86 -5.42
C ILE A 92 -3.47 -12.38 -4.91
N LYS A 93 -3.84 -13.62 -5.27
CA LYS A 93 -5.07 -14.23 -4.76
C LYS A 93 -5.06 -14.34 -3.24
N GLU A 94 -3.93 -14.71 -2.66
CA GLU A 94 -3.81 -14.80 -1.20
C GLU A 94 -3.97 -13.42 -0.56
N ALA A 95 -3.34 -12.39 -1.13
CA ALA A 95 -3.50 -11.02 -0.65
C ALA A 95 -4.95 -10.58 -0.69
N MET A 96 -5.63 -10.84 -1.81
CA MET A 96 -7.04 -10.48 -1.96
C MET A 96 -7.92 -11.28 -0.98
N SER A 97 -7.62 -12.55 -0.78
CA SER A 97 -8.32 -13.41 0.18
C SER A 97 -8.13 -12.90 1.61
N ASN A 98 -6.97 -12.34 1.92
CA ASN A 98 -6.70 -11.75 3.23
C ASN A 98 -7.37 -10.37 3.42
N GLY A 99 -7.88 -9.78 2.35
CA GLY A 99 -8.63 -8.53 2.43
C GLY A 99 -8.03 -7.34 1.68
N ALA A 100 -7.02 -7.56 0.84
CA ALA A 100 -6.50 -6.49 -0.03
C ALA A 100 -7.57 -6.07 -1.04
N SER A 101 -7.52 -4.81 -1.44
CA SER A 101 -8.53 -4.24 -2.34
C SER A 101 -8.17 -4.41 -3.81
N ASP A 102 -6.88 -4.33 -4.15
CA ASP A 102 -6.39 -4.46 -5.51
C ASP A 102 -4.88 -4.65 -5.50
N SER A 103 -4.28 -4.73 -6.67
CA SER A 103 -2.82 -4.84 -6.82
C SER A 103 -2.34 -4.06 -8.05
N ILE A 104 -1.10 -3.59 -7.96
CA ILE A 104 -0.40 -2.92 -9.07
C ILE A 104 0.95 -3.58 -9.22
N LYS A 105 1.31 -3.94 -10.45
CA LYS A 105 2.58 -4.60 -10.74
C LYS A 105 3.67 -3.56 -11.01
N LYS A 106 4.85 -3.75 -10.43
CA LYS A 106 6.04 -2.97 -10.73
C LYS A 106 6.73 -3.55 -11.98
N PRO A 107 7.33 -2.73 -12.84
CA PRO A 107 7.28 -1.27 -12.82
C PRO A 107 5.92 -0.73 -13.27
N PHE A 108 5.52 0.40 -12.71
CA PHE A 108 4.25 1.05 -13.05
C PHE A 108 4.50 2.47 -13.56
N THR A 109 3.50 3.03 -14.25
CA THR A 109 3.52 4.42 -14.72
C THR A 109 2.58 5.26 -13.87
N PRO A 110 2.74 6.60 -13.86
CA PRO A 110 1.76 7.46 -13.22
C PRO A 110 0.33 7.25 -13.75
N ASP A 111 0.18 6.98 -15.05
CA ASP A 111 -1.12 6.70 -15.64
C ASP A 111 -1.77 5.44 -15.06
N GLN A 112 -0.98 4.41 -14.81
CA GLN A 112 -1.47 3.17 -14.19
C GLN A 112 -1.92 3.43 -12.74
N LEU A 113 -1.19 4.26 -12.00
CA LEU A 113 -1.59 4.66 -10.65
C LEU A 113 -2.90 5.42 -10.68
N GLN A 114 -3.05 6.37 -11.59
CA GLN A 114 -4.28 7.14 -11.73
C GLN A 114 -5.46 6.23 -12.06
N GLU A 115 -5.27 5.29 -12.97
CA GLU A 115 -6.32 4.35 -13.37
C GLU A 115 -6.78 3.47 -12.20
N LYS A 116 -5.83 2.94 -11.42
CA LYS A 116 -6.13 2.05 -10.30
C LYS A 116 -6.62 2.77 -9.06
N LEU A 117 -6.05 3.93 -8.76
CA LEU A 117 -6.28 4.61 -7.48
C LEU A 117 -7.26 5.76 -7.58
N GLY A 118 -7.49 6.29 -8.77
CA GLY A 118 -8.36 7.44 -8.97
C GLY A 118 -9.80 7.22 -8.52
N SER A 119 -10.27 5.99 -8.53
CA SER A 119 -11.61 5.65 -8.05
C SER A 119 -11.64 5.36 -6.54
N ILE A 120 -10.48 5.22 -5.91
CA ILE A 120 -10.36 4.90 -4.48
C ILE A 120 -10.21 6.18 -3.66
N ILE A 121 -9.45 7.11 -4.17
CA ILE A 121 -9.21 8.41 -3.53
C ILE A 121 -9.50 9.54 -4.53
#